data_5ffb3313505b3124933ae828e960e479
#
_entry.id   5ffb3313505b3124933ae828e960e479
#
_cell.length_a   1.000
_cell.length_b   1.000
_cell.length_c   1.000
_cell.angle_alpha   90.00
_cell.angle_beta   90.00
_cell.angle_gamma   90.00
#
_symmetry.space_group_name_H-M   'P 1'
#
loop_
_entity.id
_entity.type
_entity.pdbx_description
1 polymer ?
#
loop_
_entity_poly.entity_id
_entity_poly.type
_entity_poly.pdbx_seq_one_letter_code
_entity_poly.pdbx_strand_id
1 'polypeptide(L)'
;GGAEPGLAVTARPATGFSAGRGHTGPDPVLDALIGDTNAFGWKWRIPYFYCHFNERLQMSGYLRLMEEVVDLFLADRGLPIKSVLDSKGWIPVVTTSDIRLLDEVEMEEEVYTVYTVEDIFKDLLYKSRFDVYVVRDGRTVHAATGSITHGYLEEVRPNDWAMATFDAGTRAALSGVAS
;
A
#
# COMPACT_ATOMS: atom_id res chain seq x y z
N GLY A 1 1.85 -4.93 -27.97
CA GLY A 1 1.23 -3.91 -27.19
C GLY A 1 2.26 -3.02 -26.56
N GLY A 2 2.39 -1.79 -27.04
CA GLY A 2 3.29 -0.80 -26.42
C GLY A 2 2.74 -0.42 -25.03
N ALA A 3 3.64 -0.28 -24.06
CA ALA A 3 3.28 0.26 -22.77
C ALA A 3 2.68 1.66 -22.94
N GLU A 4 1.59 1.96 -22.25
CA GLU A 4 1.05 3.32 -22.26
C GLU A 4 2.08 4.30 -21.69
N PRO A 5 2.22 5.50 -22.27
CA PRO A 5 3.17 6.49 -21.78
C PRO A 5 2.78 6.91 -20.35
N GLY A 6 3.76 6.91 -19.43
CA GLY A 6 3.56 7.35 -18.06
C GLY A 6 3.11 8.82 -17.96
N LEU A 7 2.49 9.18 -16.84
CA LEU A 7 2.05 10.53 -16.56
C LEU A 7 3.23 11.51 -16.53
N ALA A 8 3.05 12.68 -17.14
CA ALA A 8 3.99 13.80 -17.01
C ALA A 8 3.79 14.43 -15.62
N VAL A 9 4.86 14.49 -14.82
CA VAL A 9 4.81 14.97 -13.44
C VAL A 9 6.03 15.83 -13.11
N THR A 10 5.89 16.66 -12.08
CA THR A 10 7.01 17.41 -11.48
C THR A 10 7.28 16.84 -10.09
N ALA A 11 8.37 16.10 -9.95
CA ALA A 11 8.79 15.59 -8.65
C ALA A 11 9.48 16.69 -7.84
N ARG A 12 9.26 16.67 -6.53
CA ARG A 12 10.02 17.51 -5.58
C ARG A 12 11.19 16.70 -5.02
N PRO A 13 12.38 17.30 -4.86
CA PRO A 13 13.47 16.63 -4.17
C PRO A 13 13.05 16.16 -2.77
N ALA A 14 13.49 14.99 -2.39
CA ALA A 14 13.28 14.50 -1.03
C ALA A 14 14.08 15.34 -0.06
N THR A 15 13.41 16.16 0.72
CA THR A 15 14.01 16.88 1.83
C THR A 15 13.44 16.34 3.14
N GLY A 16 14.30 15.92 4.04
CA GLY A 16 13.90 15.54 5.41
C GLY A 16 13.37 14.11 5.56
N PHE A 17 13.77 13.17 4.71
CA PHE A 17 13.52 11.75 5.00
C PHE A 17 14.26 11.36 6.28
N SER A 18 13.53 11.17 7.36
CA SER A 18 14.01 10.29 8.42
C SER A 18 14.01 8.86 7.87
N ALA A 19 15.10 8.15 8.08
CA ALA A 19 15.16 6.73 7.76
C ALA A 19 13.94 6.03 8.34
N GLY A 20 13.10 5.46 7.51
CA GLY A 20 12.15 4.49 7.96
C GLY A 20 10.72 4.58 7.44
N ARG A 21 10.06 5.71 7.34
CA ARG A 21 8.60 5.69 7.06
C ARG A 21 8.12 6.49 5.86
N GLY A 22 9.00 7.19 5.19
CA GLY A 22 8.60 7.95 4.01
C GLY A 22 7.62 9.10 4.31
N HIS A 23 6.86 9.48 3.31
CA HIS A 23 5.99 10.64 3.34
C HIS A 23 4.61 10.31 2.78
N THR A 24 3.56 10.69 3.50
CA THR A 24 2.15 10.51 3.12
C THR A 24 1.42 11.83 2.87
N GLY A 25 2.07 12.97 3.11
CA GLY A 25 1.47 14.30 2.93
C GLY A 25 1.39 14.73 1.47
N PRO A 26 0.95 15.97 1.19
CA PRO A 26 0.79 16.49 -0.17
C PRO A 26 2.06 16.37 -1.00
N ASP A 27 1.96 15.69 -2.13
CA ASP A 27 3.04 15.49 -3.09
C ASP A 27 2.48 15.56 -4.52
N PRO A 28 3.06 16.35 -5.43
CA PRO A 28 2.51 16.52 -6.77
C PRO A 28 2.44 15.22 -7.58
N VAL A 29 3.36 14.28 -7.35
CA VAL A 29 3.35 12.97 -8.04
C VAL A 29 2.26 12.08 -7.48
N LEU A 30 2.16 11.98 -6.16
CA LEU A 30 1.08 11.22 -5.51
C LEU A 30 -0.29 11.80 -5.87
N ASP A 31 -0.44 13.11 -5.87
CA ASP A 31 -1.69 13.77 -6.25
C ASP A 31 -2.09 13.44 -7.69
N ALA A 32 -1.12 13.42 -8.62
CA ALA A 32 -1.37 13.03 -10.01
C ALA A 32 -1.72 11.54 -10.16
N LEU A 33 -1.09 10.66 -9.38
CA LEU A 33 -1.35 9.22 -9.43
C LEU A 33 -2.69 8.84 -8.78
N ILE A 34 -3.06 9.50 -7.69
CA ILE A 34 -4.30 9.24 -6.95
C ILE A 34 -5.50 9.84 -7.70
N GLY A 35 -5.38 11.06 -8.21
CA GLY A 35 -6.50 11.76 -8.86
C GLY A 35 -7.71 11.85 -7.94
N ASP A 36 -8.89 11.57 -8.48
CA ASP A 36 -10.18 11.60 -7.76
C ASP A 36 -10.54 10.22 -7.15
N THR A 37 -9.60 9.31 -7.05
CA THR A 37 -9.85 7.97 -6.50
C THR A 37 -9.77 7.95 -4.98
N ASN A 38 -10.22 6.85 -4.36
CA ASN A 38 -10.06 6.59 -2.93
C ASN A 38 -8.69 5.99 -2.55
N ALA A 39 -7.72 6.06 -3.46
CA ALA A 39 -6.41 5.48 -3.24
C ALA A 39 -5.64 6.18 -2.12
N PHE A 40 -4.81 5.42 -1.44
CA PHE A 40 -3.82 5.90 -0.47
C PHE A 40 -2.45 5.96 -1.14
N GLY A 41 -1.73 7.07 -0.99
CA GLY A 41 -0.41 7.28 -1.56
C GLY A 41 0.69 7.38 -0.52
N TRP A 42 1.81 6.77 -0.81
CA TRP A 42 2.99 6.80 0.04
C TRP A 42 4.26 6.96 -0.80
N LYS A 43 5.08 7.94 -0.44
CA LYS A 43 6.37 8.20 -1.06
C LYS A 43 7.50 7.76 -0.12
N TRP A 44 8.45 6.98 -0.65
CA TRP A 44 9.56 6.49 0.13
C TRP A 44 10.85 6.40 -0.69
N ARG A 45 11.98 6.55 -0.03
CA ARG A 45 13.29 6.35 -0.65
C ARG A 45 13.80 4.97 -0.29
N ILE A 46 14.18 4.18 -1.29
CA ILE A 46 14.64 2.80 -1.09
C ILE A 46 15.96 2.77 -0.32
N PRO A 47 16.01 2.21 0.89
CA PRO A 47 17.24 2.07 1.63
C PRO A 47 18.09 0.89 1.15
N TYR A 48 19.39 0.97 1.38
CA TYR A 48 20.38 0.00 0.93
C TYR A 48 20.01 -1.46 1.27
N PHE A 49 19.58 -1.75 2.47
CA PHE A 49 19.31 -3.13 2.89
C PHE A 49 18.09 -3.79 2.22
N TYR A 50 17.26 -3.03 1.51
CA TYR A 50 16.22 -3.59 0.64
C TYR A 50 16.76 -4.08 -0.70
N CYS A 51 17.98 -3.68 -1.04
CA CYS A 51 18.65 -4.05 -2.29
C CYS A 51 19.66 -5.19 -2.11
N HIS A 52 20.03 -5.58 -0.89
CA HIS A 52 20.95 -6.69 -0.56
C HIS A 52 22.15 -6.82 -1.52
N PHE A 53 23.30 -6.27 -1.29
CA PHE A 53 24.51 -6.40 -2.12
C PHE A 53 24.36 -6.09 -3.63
N ASN A 54 23.21 -5.58 -4.03
CA ASN A 54 22.84 -5.30 -5.40
C ASN A 54 22.21 -3.90 -5.42
N GLU A 55 22.37 -3.17 -6.49
CA GLU A 55 21.87 -1.79 -6.60
C GLU A 55 20.36 -1.70 -6.89
N ARG A 56 19.68 -2.83 -6.94
CA ARG A 56 18.25 -2.93 -7.32
C ARG A 56 17.39 -3.47 -6.20
N LEU A 57 16.17 -2.95 -6.14
CA LEU A 57 15.16 -3.44 -5.20
C LEU A 57 14.83 -4.92 -5.48
N GLN A 58 14.98 -5.75 -4.46
CA GLN A 58 14.71 -7.18 -4.54
C GLN A 58 13.24 -7.50 -4.30
N MET A 59 12.79 -8.71 -4.69
CA MET A 59 11.42 -9.19 -4.46
C MET A 59 11.01 -9.09 -2.97
N SER A 60 11.90 -9.46 -2.07
CA SER A 60 11.68 -9.33 -0.62
C SER A 60 11.45 -7.88 -0.19
N GLY A 61 12.07 -6.91 -0.85
CA GLY A 61 11.85 -5.50 -0.63
C GLY A 61 10.45 -5.05 -1.07
N TYR A 62 9.96 -5.55 -2.19
CA TYR A 62 8.58 -5.28 -2.64
C TYR A 62 7.53 -5.86 -1.70
N LEU A 63 7.76 -7.06 -1.16
CA LEU A 63 6.87 -7.65 -0.15
C LEU A 63 6.82 -6.79 1.11
N ARG A 64 7.96 -6.28 1.56
CA ARG A 64 8.02 -5.35 2.70
C ARG A 64 7.35 -4.01 2.41
N LEU A 65 7.50 -3.46 1.20
CA LEU A 65 6.76 -2.25 0.78
C LEU A 65 5.25 -2.48 0.85
N MET A 66 4.78 -3.64 0.43
CA MET A 66 3.36 -3.98 0.48
C MET A 66 2.86 -4.08 1.93
N GLU A 67 3.60 -4.70 2.82
CA GLU A 67 3.25 -4.74 4.26
C GLU A 67 3.22 -3.34 4.88
N GLU A 68 4.20 -2.51 4.61
CA GLU A 68 4.28 -1.14 5.12
C GLU A 68 3.13 -0.26 4.62
N VAL A 69 2.80 -0.32 3.34
CA VAL A 69 1.71 0.50 2.79
C VAL A 69 0.35 0.08 3.34
N VAL A 70 0.15 -1.20 3.61
CA VAL A 70 -1.07 -1.70 4.26
C VAL A 70 -1.20 -1.16 5.68
N ASP A 71 -0.13 -1.21 6.47
CA ASP A 71 -0.12 -0.64 7.84
C ASP A 71 -0.44 0.85 7.82
N LEU A 72 0.21 1.61 6.95
CA LEU A 72 -0.02 3.06 6.80
C LEU A 72 -1.44 3.37 6.31
N PHE A 73 -1.95 2.61 5.35
CA PHE A 73 -3.31 2.74 4.84
C PHE A 73 -4.34 2.50 5.95
N LEU A 74 -4.20 1.44 6.71
CA LEU A 74 -5.12 1.14 7.80
C LEU A 74 -5.10 2.24 8.88
N ALA A 75 -3.91 2.74 9.22
CA ALA A 75 -3.78 3.85 10.15
C ALA A 75 -4.45 5.14 9.62
N ASP A 76 -4.24 5.47 8.34
CA ASP A 76 -4.87 6.63 7.67
C ASP A 76 -6.39 6.56 7.67
N ARG A 77 -6.94 5.36 7.52
CA ARG A 77 -8.40 5.10 7.50
C ARG A 77 -9.02 4.95 8.88
N GLY A 78 -8.27 5.17 9.96
CA GLY A 78 -8.75 5.04 11.33
C GLY A 78 -8.90 3.59 11.81
N LEU A 79 -8.19 2.66 11.17
CA LEU A 79 -8.14 1.24 11.48
C LEU A 79 -6.73 0.77 11.87
N PRO A 80 -5.95 1.51 12.71
CA PRO A 80 -4.61 1.04 13.05
C PRO A 80 -4.67 -0.32 13.72
N ILE A 81 -3.77 -1.22 13.33
CA ILE A 81 -3.79 -2.66 13.69
C ILE A 81 -3.96 -2.87 15.19
N LYS A 82 -3.16 -2.17 16.00
CA LYS A 82 -3.25 -2.30 17.47
C LYS A 82 -4.59 -1.84 18.03
N SER A 83 -5.14 -0.73 17.54
CA SER A 83 -6.43 -0.21 18.02
C SER A 83 -7.59 -1.15 17.67
N VAL A 84 -7.57 -1.74 16.49
CA VAL A 84 -8.58 -2.73 16.07
C VAL A 84 -8.46 -4.00 16.90
N LEU A 85 -7.24 -4.47 17.18
CA LEU A 85 -7.02 -5.61 18.07
C LEU A 85 -7.54 -5.32 19.49
N ASP A 86 -7.18 -4.16 20.07
CA ASP A 86 -7.56 -3.81 21.44
C ASP A 86 -9.09 -3.60 21.60
N SER A 87 -9.76 -3.04 20.59
CA SER A 87 -11.19 -2.70 20.66
C SER A 87 -12.13 -3.80 20.18
N LYS A 88 -11.72 -4.59 19.19
CA LYS A 88 -12.55 -5.60 18.53
C LYS A 88 -12.02 -7.03 18.68
N GLY A 89 -10.77 -7.19 19.10
CA GLY A 89 -10.10 -8.49 19.13
C GLY A 89 -9.81 -9.05 17.72
N TRP A 90 -9.81 -8.20 16.71
CA TRP A 90 -9.59 -8.61 15.32
C TRP A 90 -8.12 -8.60 14.96
N ILE A 91 -7.69 -9.66 14.30
CA ILE A 91 -6.32 -9.82 13.80
C ILE A 91 -6.36 -9.81 12.27
N PRO A 92 -5.62 -8.89 11.60
CA PRO A 92 -5.58 -8.88 10.15
C PRO A 92 -4.88 -10.12 9.61
N VAL A 93 -5.43 -10.69 8.54
CA VAL A 93 -4.86 -11.84 7.85
C VAL A 93 -4.87 -11.63 6.34
N VAL A 94 -3.82 -12.10 5.70
CA VAL A 94 -3.71 -12.15 4.23
C VAL A 94 -4.18 -13.52 3.77
N THR A 95 -5.12 -13.55 2.84
CA THR A 95 -5.62 -14.79 2.25
C THR A 95 -4.92 -15.10 0.93
N THR A 96 -4.70 -14.08 0.10
CA THR A 96 -3.97 -14.20 -1.17
C THR A 96 -3.16 -12.93 -1.42
N SER A 97 -2.02 -13.08 -2.10
CA SER A 97 -1.23 -11.95 -2.60
C SER A 97 -0.45 -12.36 -3.84
N ASP A 98 -0.28 -11.43 -4.76
CA ASP A 98 0.58 -11.56 -5.91
C ASP A 98 1.29 -10.23 -6.19
N ILE A 99 2.50 -10.30 -6.72
CA ILE A 99 3.27 -9.14 -7.19
C ILE A 99 3.89 -9.50 -8.53
N ARG A 100 3.81 -8.58 -9.47
CA ARG A 100 4.46 -8.64 -10.75
C ARG A 100 5.39 -7.44 -10.89
N LEU A 101 6.66 -7.72 -11.16
CA LEU A 101 7.67 -6.70 -11.45
C LEU A 101 7.58 -6.31 -12.92
N LEU A 102 7.56 -5.01 -13.19
CA LEU A 102 7.40 -4.43 -14.53
C LEU A 102 8.66 -3.69 -14.96
N ASP A 103 9.38 -3.07 -14.02
CA ASP A 103 10.62 -2.36 -14.24
C ASP A 103 11.49 -2.46 -12.99
N GLU A 104 12.77 -2.16 -13.14
CA GLU A 104 13.71 -2.19 -12.03
C GLU A 104 13.66 -0.89 -11.24
N VAL A 105 13.78 -0.98 -9.92
CA VAL A 105 13.96 0.15 -9.03
C VAL A 105 15.33 0.07 -8.42
N GLU A 106 16.07 1.17 -8.52
CA GLU A 106 17.43 1.26 -8.03
C GLU A 106 17.50 1.72 -6.57
N MET A 107 18.59 1.40 -5.93
CA MET A 107 18.91 1.90 -4.60
C MET A 107 18.88 3.43 -4.59
N GLU A 108 18.32 3.99 -3.51
CA GLU A 108 18.17 5.43 -3.32
C GLU A 108 17.15 6.12 -4.25
N GLU A 109 16.54 5.43 -5.18
CA GLU A 109 15.40 5.96 -5.94
C GLU A 109 14.21 6.20 -5.00
N GLU A 110 13.47 7.26 -5.28
CA GLU A 110 12.19 7.50 -4.63
C GLU A 110 11.09 6.67 -5.30
N VAL A 111 10.35 5.92 -4.51
CA VAL A 111 9.18 5.18 -4.97
C VAL A 111 7.90 5.83 -4.50
N TYR A 112 6.91 5.80 -5.37
CA TYR A 112 5.56 6.28 -5.13
C TYR A 112 4.64 5.07 -5.15
N THR A 113 4.12 4.73 -3.99
CA THR A 113 3.25 3.57 -3.82
C THR A 113 1.82 4.02 -3.74
N VAL A 114 0.96 3.43 -4.54
CA VAL A 114 -0.48 3.69 -4.56
C VAL A 114 -1.21 2.41 -4.19
N TYR A 115 -2.03 2.51 -3.15
CA TYR A 115 -2.79 1.39 -2.61
C TYR A 115 -4.29 1.70 -2.70
N THR A 116 -5.04 0.83 -3.35
CA THR A 116 -6.46 1.05 -3.61
C THR A 116 -7.27 -0.17 -3.22
N VAL A 117 -8.25 -0.01 -2.35
CA VAL A 117 -9.26 -1.06 -2.11
C VAL A 117 -10.19 -1.09 -3.33
N GLU A 118 -10.21 -2.20 -4.04
CA GLU A 118 -10.99 -2.36 -5.26
C GLU A 118 -12.35 -3.01 -5.01
N ASP A 119 -12.42 -3.91 -4.03
CA ASP A 119 -13.64 -4.66 -3.77
C ASP A 119 -13.71 -5.12 -2.30
N ILE A 120 -14.93 -5.17 -1.78
CA ILE A 120 -15.25 -5.74 -0.46
C ILE A 120 -16.24 -6.88 -0.69
N PHE A 121 -15.80 -8.10 -0.37
CA PHE A 121 -16.55 -9.30 -0.64
C PHE A 121 -17.27 -9.81 0.62
N LYS A 122 -18.59 -9.80 0.59
CA LYS A 122 -19.49 -10.29 1.65
C LYS A 122 -19.21 -9.71 3.05
N ASP A 123 -18.63 -8.52 3.12
CA ASP A 123 -18.16 -7.91 4.38
C ASP A 123 -17.20 -8.79 5.21
N LEU A 124 -16.48 -9.70 4.56
CA LEU A 124 -15.51 -10.61 5.18
C LEU A 124 -14.09 -10.40 4.67
N LEU A 125 -13.96 -10.02 3.41
CA LEU A 125 -12.67 -9.85 2.73
C LEU A 125 -12.67 -8.53 1.97
N TYR A 126 -11.51 -7.90 1.87
CA TYR A 126 -11.29 -6.80 0.93
C TYR A 126 -10.07 -7.07 0.05
N LYS A 127 -10.24 -6.82 -1.25
CA LYS A 127 -9.20 -6.94 -2.25
C LYS A 127 -8.67 -5.56 -2.59
N SER A 128 -7.36 -5.43 -2.57
CA SER A 128 -6.67 -4.18 -2.88
C SER A 128 -5.67 -4.37 -4.00
N ARG A 129 -5.45 -3.30 -4.75
CA ARG A 129 -4.36 -3.20 -5.71
C ARG A 129 -3.22 -2.39 -5.10
N PHE A 130 -2.01 -2.83 -5.37
CA PHE A 130 -0.76 -2.23 -4.97
C PHE A 130 0.04 -1.90 -6.22
N ASP A 131 0.34 -0.63 -6.43
CA ASP A 131 1.12 -0.15 -7.56
C ASP A 131 2.32 0.66 -7.08
N VAL A 132 3.48 0.42 -7.68
CA VAL A 132 4.72 1.14 -7.38
C VAL A 132 5.18 1.86 -8.63
N TYR A 133 5.49 3.12 -8.47
CA TYR A 133 6.00 3.99 -9.53
C TYR A 133 7.32 4.64 -9.12
N VAL A 134 8.15 4.93 -10.09
CA VAL A 134 9.30 5.84 -10.00
C VAL A 134 9.11 6.98 -10.98
N VAL A 135 9.89 8.04 -10.85
CA VAL A 135 9.88 9.16 -11.79
C VAL A 135 11.23 9.22 -12.50
N ARG A 136 11.21 9.13 -13.82
CA ARG A 136 12.38 9.23 -14.69
C ARG A 136 12.04 10.16 -15.86
N ASP A 137 12.94 11.07 -16.17
CA ASP A 137 12.76 12.06 -17.25
C ASP A 137 11.42 12.82 -17.17
N GLY A 138 11.00 13.18 -15.95
CA GLY A 138 9.76 13.92 -15.70
C GLY A 138 8.47 13.12 -15.96
N ARG A 139 8.54 11.79 -16.02
CA ARG A 139 7.41 10.89 -16.22
C ARG A 139 7.40 9.78 -15.19
N THR A 140 6.21 9.33 -14.83
CA THR A 140 6.03 8.13 -14.00
C THR A 140 6.37 6.89 -14.81
N VAL A 141 7.09 5.96 -14.17
CA VAL A 141 7.37 4.63 -14.68
C VAL A 141 6.74 3.62 -13.72
N HIS A 142 5.88 2.77 -14.23
CA HIS A 142 5.22 1.74 -13.45
C HIS A 142 6.18 0.58 -13.20
N ALA A 143 6.67 0.46 -11.98
CA ALA A 143 7.73 -0.48 -11.64
C ALA A 143 7.23 -1.82 -11.11
N ALA A 144 6.10 -1.84 -10.43
CA ALA A 144 5.49 -3.08 -9.96
C ALA A 144 3.99 -2.90 -9.79
N THR A 145 3.26 -4.00 -9.90
CA THR A 145 1.83 -4.07 -9.59
C THR A 145 1.53 -5.37 -8.87
N GLY A 146 0.51 -5.37 -8.05
CA GLY A 146 0.08 -6.56 -7.35
C GLY A 146 -1.31 -6.45 -6.79
N SER A 147 -1.81 -7.55 -6.27
CA SER A 147 -3.05 -7.57 -5.51
C SER A 147 -2.85 -8.30 -4.20
N ILE A 148 -3.62 -7.90 -3.21
CA ILE A 148 -3.62 -8.52 -1.89
C ILE A 148 -5.04 -8.55 -1.35
N THR A 149 -5.44 -9.68 -0.82
CA THR A 149 -6.75 -9.85 -0.19
C THR A 149 -6.57 -10.08 1.30
N HIS A 150 -7.22 -9.23 2.06
CA HIS A 150 -7.21 -9.26 3.52
C HIS A 150 -8.58 -9.56 4.09
N GLY A 151 -8.58 -10.07 5.31
CA GLY A 151 -9.71 -10.10 6.20
C GLY A 151 -9.24 -9.93 7.63
N TYR A 152 -10.16 -10.11 8.58
CA TYR A 152 -9.85 -10.15 9.99
C TYR A 152 -10.30 -11.48 10.57
N LEU A 153 -9.49 -12.05 11.47
CA LEU A 153 -9.88 -13.17 12.32
C LEU A 153 -10.30 -12.65 13.68
N GLU A 154 -11.33 -13.25 14.25
CA GLU A 154 -11.75 -13.06 15.63
C GLU A 154 -11.85 -14.38 16.37
N GLU A 155 -11.52 -14.37 17.63
CA GLU A 155 -11.71 -15.54 18.50
C GLU A 155 -13.16 -15.56 19.02
N VAL A 156 -13.97 -16.47 18.49
CA VAL A 156 -15.38 -16.61 18.86
C VAL A 156 -15.56 -17.43 20.14
N ARG A 157 -14.60 -18.30 20.45
CA ARG A 157 -14.45 -19.10 21.68
C ARG A 157 -12.98 -19.37 21.89
N PRO A 158 -12.53 -19.74 23.09
CA PRO A 158 -11.12 -20.09 23.33
C PRO A 158 -10.60 -21.09 22.30
N ASN A 159 -9.56 -20.69 21.55
CA ASN A 159 -8.95 -21.44 20.44
C ASN A 159 -9.86 -21.75 19.23
N ASP A 160 -11.00 -21.07 19.10
CA ASP A 160 -11.92 -21.18 17.97
C ASP A 160 -12.00 -19.86 17.22
N TRP A 161 -11.38 -19.81 16.04
CA TRP A 161 -11.21 -18.60 15.24
C TRP A 161 -12.10 -18.62 14.00
N ALA A 162 -12.71 -17.50 13.69
CA ALA A 162 -13.53 -17.31 12.51
C ALA A 162 -13.19 -15.98 11.82
N MET A 163 -13.58 -15.86 10.54
CA MET A 163 -13.52 -14.59 9.84
C MET A 163 -14.53 -13.62 10.45
N ALA A 164 -14.05 -12.45 10.87
CA ALA A 164 -14.89 -11.39 11.39
C ALA A 164 -15.67 -10.73 10.25
N THR A 165 -16.95 -10.48 10.49
CA THR A 165 -17.78 -9.69 9.56
C THR A 165 -17.53 -8.20 9.81
N PHE A 166 -17.23 -7.45 8.76
CA PHE A 166 -16.99 -6.02 8.86
C PHE A 166 -18.24 -5.29 9.29
N ASP A 167 -18.12 -4.46 10.31
CA ASP A 167 -19.17 -3.52 10.66
C ASP A 167 -19.24 -2.35 9.65
N ALA A 168 -20.30 -1.55 9.74
CA ALA A 168 -20.51 -0.43 8.83
C ALA A 168 -19.36 0.59 8.87
N GLY A 169 -18.79 0.84 10.05
CA GLY A 169 -17.64 1.75 10.20
C GLY A 169 -16.38 1.24 9.52
N THR A 170 -16.05 -0.04 9.69
CA THR A 170 -14.92 -0.69 9.02
C THR A 170 -15.10 -0.68 7.51
N ARG A 171 -16.28 -1.03 7.01
CA ARG A 171 -16.60 -0.99 5.59
C ARG A 171 -16.45 0.40 4.99
N ALA A 172 -16.98 1.43 5.66
CA ALA A 172 -16.87 2.82 5.22
C ALA A 172 -15.40 3.28 5.19
N ALA A 173 -14.62 2.96 6.22
CA ALA A 173 -13.21 3.30 6.29
C ALA A 173 -12.40 2.64 5.16
N LEU A 174 -12.61 1.37 4.88
CA LEU A 174 -11.95 0.66 3.78
C LEU A 174 -12.33 1.23 2.41
N SER A 175 -13.59 1.59 2.21
CA SER A 175 -14.10 2.15 0.96
C SER A 175 -13.69 3.60 0.72
N GLY A 176 -13.22 4.32 1.73
CA GLY A 176 -12.92 5.75 1.65
C GLY A 176 -14.16 6.64 1.57
N VAL A 177 -15.33 6.09 1.88
CA VAL A 177 -16.57 6.87 2.00
C VAL A 177 -16.61 7.46 3.40
N ALA A 178 -16.70 8.79 3.51
CA ALA A 178 -16.91 9.44 4.79
C ALA A 178 -18.22 8.95 5.41
N SER A 179 -18.15 8.49 6.65
CA SER A 179 -19.34 8.12 7.46
C SER A 179 -20.14 9.36 7.85
#